data_41973ab1b65dcdf4d5cdc696e4e6a873
#
_entry.id   41973ab1b65dcdf4d5cdc696e4e6a873
#
_cell.length_a   1.000
_cell.length_b   1.000
_cell.length_c   1.000
_cell.angle_alpha   90.00
_cell.angle_beta   90.00
_cell.angle_gamma   90.00
#
_symmetry.space_group_name_H-M   'P 1'
#
loop_
_entity.id
_entity.type
_entity.pdbx_description
1 polymer ?
#
loop_
_entity_poly.entity_id
_entity_poly.type
_entity_poly.pdbx_seq_one_letter_code
_entity_poly.pdbx_strand_id
1 'polypeptide(L)'
;MKITLKKTLAAAAVFAFGGTLAAQAIGSKPVYLLSANPAVTIEPIATTGDKIGGLIVRGIPDGMGAYDNGQGGITILSNHEVAINDAIAKKSASTTSTWGATITKFNYSPNSRTITSASNLFNDVNFWNYNTGAYQKTPIGGEPKNNSKDSFGWGISRFCSATFSPAGTFIYNGVGYDGALFTTGEEVGDNSRGFAFDMFGNGWQLPRVGMLSFENIVPTRKPGPNTVALMNEDGSATDS
;
A
#
# COMPACT_ATOMS: atom_id res chain seq x y z
N MET A 1 -15.99 -35.42 74.05
CA MET A 1 -14.94 -35.12 73.04
C MET A 1 -15.69 -34.54 71.82
N LYS A 2 -15.67 -33.21 71.66
CA LYS A 2 -16.35 -32.53 70.57
C LYS A 2 -15.36 -32.27 69.42
N ILE A 3 -15.62 -32.86 68.29
CA ILE A 3 -14.80 -32.67 67.10
C ILE A 3 -15.43 -31.48 66.28
N THR A 4 -14.71 -30.41 66.19
CA THR A 4 -15.09 -29.22 65.41
C THR A 4 -14.51 -29.35 64.01
N LEU A 5 -15.38 -29.52 63.04
CA LEU A 5 -15.01 -29.58 61.60
C LEU A 5 -14.80 -28.16 61.06
N LYS A 6 -13.56 -27.74 60.78
CA LYS A 6 -13.29 -26.49 60.10
C LYS A 6 -13.53 -26.69 58.60
N LYS A 7 -14.51 -26.00 58.06
CA LYS A 7 -14.75 -25.90 56.59
C LYS A 7 -13.79 -24.90 56.00
N THR A 8 -12.82 -25.36 55.22
CA THR A 8 -11.96 -24.50 54.41
C THR A 8 -12.69 -24.18 53.13
N LEU A 9 -13.09 -22.94 52.96
CA LEU A 9 -13.58 -22.42 51.65
C LEU A 9 -12.37 -22.20 50.75
N ALA A 10 -12.26 -22.98 49.67
CA ALA A 10 -11.34 -22.67 48.58
C ALA A 10 -12.01 -21.68 47.65
N ALA A 11 -11.55 -20.44 47.64
CA ALA A 11 -11.94 -19.45 46.68
C ALA A 11 -11.25 -19.75 45.34
N ALA A 12 -11.98 -20.24 44.35
CA ALA A 12 -11.50 -20.34 42.99
C ALA A 12 -11.48 -18.93 42.35
N ALA A 13 -10.31 -18.37 42.18
CA ALA A 13 -10.10 -17.16 41.39
C ALA A 13 -10.30 -17.49 39.91
N VAL A 14 -11.43 -17.10 39.35
CA VAL A 14 -11.66 -17.14 37.90
C VAL A 14 -10.89 -15.95 37.31
N PHE A 15 -9.73 -16.20 36.73
CA PHE A 15 -9.05 -15.25 35.89
C PHE A 15 -9.83 -15.14 34.57
N ALA A 16 -10.71 -14.16 34.47
CA ALA A 16 -11.27 -13.74 33.20
C ALA A 16 -10.12 -13.10 32.39
N PHE A 17 -9.52 -13.85 31.50
CA PHE A 17 -8.71 -13.27 30.41
C PHE A 17 -9.66 -12.46 29.54
N GLY A 18 -9.81 -11.18 29.89
CA GLY A 18 -10.41 -10.18 29.02
C GLY A 18 -9.48 -9.87 27.86
N GLY A 19 -9.32 -10.80 26.94
CA GLY A 19 -8.78 -10.47 25.63
C GLY A 19 -9.77 -9.54 24.96
N THR A 20 -9.44 -8.27 24.85
CA THR A 20 -10.13 -7.36 23.93
C THR A 20 -9.93 -7.95 22.54
N LEU A 21 -10.92 -8.64 22.04
CA LEU A 21 -11.02 -8.96 20.62
C LEU A 21 -10.95 -7.61 19.90
N ALA A 22 -9.83 -7.34 19.24
CA ALA A 22 -9.74 -6.18 18.37
C ALA A 22 -10.93 -6.27 17.42
N ALA A 23 -11.80 -5.26 17.43
CA ALA A 23 -12.94 -5.23 16.56
C ALA A 23 -12.46 -5.39 15.13
N GLN A 24 -12.90 -6.44 14.46
CA GLN A 24 -12.52 -6.71 13.08
C GLN A 24 -13.17 -5.64 12.21
N ALA A 25 -12.35 -4.96 11.40
CA ALA A 25 -12.84 -3.88 10.56
C ALA A 25 -13.52 -4.47 9.31
N ILE A 26 -14.79 -4.14 9.16
CA ILE A 26 -15.58 -4.27 7.92
C ILE A 26 -15.88 -2.85 7.43
N GLY A 27 -16.11 -2.69 6.12
CA GLY A 27 -16.41 -1.38 5.55
C GLY A 27 -17.60 -0.70 6.23
N SER A 28 -17.44 0.56 6.61
CA SER A 28 -18.46 1.32 7.34
C SER A 28 -19.64 1.75 6.47
N LYS A 29 -19.55 1.61 5.15
CA LYS A 29 -20.61 1.96 4.20
C LYS A 29 -21.13 0.71 3.48
N PRO A 30 -22.40 0.72 3.08
CA PRO A 30 -22.95 -0.38 2.29
C PRO A 30 -22.27 -0.49 0.92
N VAL A 31 -22.35 -1.66 0.32
CA VAL A 31 -21.89 -1.89 -1.05
C VAL A 31 -22.70 -1.04 -2.03
N TYR A 32 -22.02 -0.52 -3.05
CA TYR A 32 -22.67 0.16 -4.17
C TYR A 32 -22.99 -0.77 -5.34
N LEU A 33 -22.38 -1.96 -5.35
CA LEU A 33 -22.55 -2.96 -6.39
C LEU A 33 -23.67 -3.91 -6.05
N LEU A 34 -24.48 -4.26 -7.02
CA LEU A 34 -25.48 -5.30 -6.92
C LEU A 34 -25.02 -6.50 -7.74
N SER A 35 -25.10 -7.69 -7.15
CA SER A 35 -24.81 -8.91 -7.88
C SER A 35 -25.99 -9.28 -8.80
N ALA A 36 -25.72 -9.46 -10.08
CA ALA A 36 -26.69 -10.02 -11.03
C ALA A 36 -26.82 -11.56 -10.88
N ASN A 37 -25.88 -12.20 -10.17
CA ASN A 37 -25.89 -13.63 -9.90
C ASN A 37 -26.23 -13.88 -8.43
N PRO A 38 -27.36 -14.56 -8.09
CA PRO A 38 -27.77 -14.77 -6.70
C PRO A 38 -26.80 -15.67 -5.91
N ALA A 39 -25.89 -16.40 -6.58
CA ALA A 39 -24.86 -17.19 -5.92
C ALA A 39 -23.64 -16.35 -5.51
N VAL A 40 -23.58 -15.06 -5.87
CA VAL A 40 -22.48 -14.14 -5.57
C VAL A 40 -22.91 -13.13 -4.50
N THR A 41 -22.22 -13.14 -3.38
CA THR A 41 -22.37 -12.14 -2.33
C THR A 41 -21.25 -11.09 -2.46
N ILE A 42 -21.62 -9.80 -2.39
CA ILE A 42 -20.67 -8.69 -2.41
C ILE A 42 -20.68 -8.04 -1.03
N GLU A 43 -19.51 -7.87 -0.45
CA GLU A 43 -19.34 -7.29 0.88
C GLU A 43 -18.28 -6.18 0.87
N PRO A 44 -18.54 -5.05 1.58
CA PRO A 44 -17.54 -4.01 1.74
C PRO A 44 -16.53 -4.46 2.80
N ILE A 45 -15.25 -4.52 2.47
CA ILE A 45 -14.18 -4.88 3.42
C ILE A 45 -13.50 -3.68 4.04
N ALA A 46 -13.52 -2.54 3.37
CA ALA A 46 -13.01 -1.25 3.86
C ALA A 46 -13.72 -0.11 3.14
N THR A 47 -13.81 1.03 3.79
CA THR A 47 -14.34 2.28 3.21
C THR A 47 -13.36 3.41 3.51
N THR A 48 -13.23 4.35 2.59
CA THR A 48 -12.49 5.59 2.84
C THR A 48 -12.97 6.27 4.11
N GLY A 49 -12.04 6.61 4.99
CA GLY A 49 -12.31 7.16 6.31
C GLY A 49 -12.37 6.14 7.44
N ASP A 50 -12.48 4.86 7.15
CA ASP A 50 -12.42 3.81 8.18
C ASP A 50 -11.07 3.83 8.89
N LYS A 51 -11.11 3.55 10.19
CA LYS A 51 -9.92 3.41 11.01
C LYS A 51 -9.65 1.94 11.31
N ILE A 52 -8.57 1.41 10.76
CA ILE A 52 -8.15 0.03 10.94
C ILE A 52 -6.82 0.01 11.70
N GLY A 53 -6.86 -0.47 12.95
CA GLY A 53 -5.72 -0.33 13.85
C GLY A 53 -5.40 1.14 14.14
N GLY A 54 -4.27 1.64 13.71
CA GLY A 54 -3.90 3.06 13.81
C GLY A 54 -4.04 3.83 12.50
N LEU A 55 -4.34 3.14 11.40
CA LEU A 55 -4.36 3.72 10.06
C LEU A 55 -5.77 4.16 9.67
N ILE A 56 -5.86 5.33 9.06
CA ILE A 56 -7.09 5.80 8.40
C ILE A 56 -6.98 5.44 6.91
N VAL A 57 -7.96 4.69 6.39
CA VAL A 57 -8.09 4.38 4.96
C VAL A 57 -8.26 5.69 4.21
N ARG A 58 -7.31 6.01 3.36
CA ARG A 58 -7.27 7.29 2.66
C ARG A 58 -8.24 7.33 1.50
N GLY A 59 -8.51 8.55 1.03
CA GLY A 59 -9.40 8.80 -0.10
C GLY A 59 -8.82 8.34 -1.42
N ILE A 60 -9.71 8.21 -2.38
CA ILE A 60 -9.47 7.85 -3.78
C ILE A 60 -8.53 6.64 -3.88
N PRO A 61 -8.97 5.44 -3.42
CA PRO A 61 -8.24 4.22 -3.71
C PRO A 61 -8.34 3.93 -5.20
N ASP A 62 -7.22 3.60 -5.81
CA ASP A 62 -7.16 3.28 -7.23
C ASP A 62 -6.43 1.96 -7.46
N GLY A 63 -5.17 1.99 -7.91
CA GLY A 63 -4.41 0.79 -8.25
C GLY A 63 -4.34 -0.22 -7.13
N MET A 64 -4.68 -1.46 -7.46
CA MET A 64 -4.72 -2.54 -6.48
C MET A 64 -3.90 -3.75 -6.92
N GLY A 65 -3.46 -4.51 -5.94
CA GLY A 65 -2.86 -5.82 -6.11
C GLY A 65 -3.18 -6.72 -4.93
N ALA A 66 -3.14 -8.02 -5.12
CA ALA A 66 -3.37 -8.96 -4.03
C ALA A 66 -2.51 -10.20 -4.19
N TYR A 67 -2.14 -10.80 -3.05
CA TYR A 67 -1.38 -12.05 -3.02
C TYR A 67 -1.68 -12.84 -1.76
N ASP A 68 -1.51 -14.16 -1.85
CA ASP A 68 -1.54 -15.05 -0.69
C ASP A 68 -0.36 -14.73 0.24
N ASN A 69 -0.64 -14.47 1.51
CA ASN A 69 0.41 -14.14 2.49
C ASN A 69 1.13 -15.35 3.07
N GLY A 70 0.81 -16.56 2.62
CA GLY A 70 1.40 -17.83 3.10
C GLY A 70 0.93 -18.24 4.49
N GLN A 71 -0.04 -17.54 5.10
CA GLN A 71 -0.58 -17.80 6.44
C GLN A 71 -2.09 -18.04 6.42
N GLY A 72 -2.64 -18.40 5.26
CA GLY A 72 -4.09 -18.60 5.06
C GLY A 72 -4.87 -17.29 4.96
N GLY A 73 -4.21 -16.19 4.70
CA GLY A 73 -4.80 -14.87 4.47
C GLY A 73 -4.39 -14.28 3.13
N ILE A 74 -5.00 -13.15 2.79
CA ILE A 74 -4.69 -12.40 1.59
C ILE A 74 -4.15 -11.03 2.00
N THR A 75 -3.01 -10.63 1.43
CA THR A 75 -2.57 -9.24 1.48
C THR A 75 -3.12 -8.50 0.26
N ILE A 76 -3.79 -7.38 0.51
CA ILE A 76 -4.31 -6.48 -0.52
C ILE A 76 -3.51 -5.18 -0.44
N LEU A 77 -3.00 -4.73 -1.57
CA LEU A 77 -2.33 -3.45 -1.74
C LEU A 77 -3.29 -2.51 -2.46
N SER A 78 -3.37 -1.28 -1.98
CA SER A 78 -4.14 -0.22 -2.63
C SER A 78 -3.36 1.08 -2.55
N ASN A 79 -3.07 1.68 -3.69
CA ASN A 79 -2.53 3.02 -3.71
C ASN A 79 -3.65 4.07 -3.58
N HIS A 80 -3.26 5.33 -3.43
CA HIS A 80 -4.20 6.41 -3.19
C HIS A 80 -3.80 7.65 -3.99
N GLU A 81 -4.76 8.26 -4.66
CA GLU A 81 -4.59 9.51 -5.41
C GLU A 81 -4.59 10.73 -4.49
N VAL A 82 -3.67 10.79 -3.55
CA VAL A 82 -3.51 11.91 -2.63
C VAL A 82 -2.50 12.89 -3.19
N ALA A 83 -2.92 14.10 -3.47
CA ALA A 83 -2.03 15.15 -3.95
C ALA A 83 -0.99 15.54 -2.88
N ILE A 84 0.21 15.88 -3.30
CA ILE A 84 1.31 16.25 -2.40
C ILE A 84 0.96 17.45 -1.50
N ASN A 85 0.12 18.36 -1.98
CA ASN A 85 -0.32 19.55 -1.25
C ASN A 85 -1.58 19.31 -0.41
N ASP A 86 -2.16 18.11 -0.43
CA ASP A 86 -3.34 17.79 0.37
C ASP A 86 -2.98 17.81 1.86
N ALA A 87 -3.88 18.38 2.67
CA ALA A 87 -3.71 18.39 4.13
C ALA A 87 -3.60 16.97 4.72
N ILE A 88 -4.17 15.96 4.06
CA ILE A 88 -4.06 14.56 4.43
C ILE A 88 -2.64 14.03 4.16
N ALA A 89 -1.98 14.49 3.12
CA ALA A 89 -0.62 14.09 2.78
C ALA A 89 0.38 14.38 3.89
N LYS A 90 0.21 15.50 4.60
CA LYS A 90 1.08 15.91 5.72
C LYS A 90 1.05 14.95 6.91
N LYS A 91 -0.06 14.26 7.13
CA LYS A 91 -0.21 13.35 8.28
C LYS A 91 0.45 11.99 8.09
N SER A 92 0.74 11.58 6.86
CA SER A 92 1.50 10.34 6.63
C SER A 92 2.98 10.51 6.93
N ALA A 93 3.48 11.73 6.94
CA ALA A 93 4.88 12.05 7.14
C ALA A 93 5.38 11.90 8.59
N SER A 94 4.52 11.67 9.57
CA SER A 94 4.95 11.53 10.96
C SER A 94 5.73 10.24 11.24
N THR A 95 5.64 9.25 10.34
CA THR A 95 6.31 7.95 10.47
C THR A 95 7.03 7.50 9.22
N THR A 96 6.88 8.23 8.12
CA THR A 96 7.52 7.94 6.83
C THR A 96 8.33 9.16 6.38
N SER A 97 9.41 8.92 5.67
CA SER A 97 10.22 9.98 5.06
C SER A 97 9.56 10.59 3.82
N THR A 98 8.33 10.17 3.47
CA THR A 98 7.65 10.58 2.26
C THR A 98 6.36 11.33 2.53
N TRP A 99 6.07 12.30 1.67
CA TRP A 99 4.85 13.10 1.66
C TRP A 99 3.99 12.72 0.47
N GLY A 100 2.68 12.84 0.61
CA GLY A 100 1.73 12.74 -0.47
C GLY A 100 1.09 11.37 -0.60
N ALA A 101 1.07 10.84 -1.82
CA ALA A 101 0.45 9.56 -2.11
C ALA A 101 1.08 8.42 -1.32
N THR A 102 0.25 7.47 -0.93
CA THR A 102 0.65 6.30 -0.14
C THR A 102 0.08 5.03 -0.75
N ILE A 103 0.60 3.90 -0.29
CA ILE A 103 0.05 2.58 -0.60
C ILE A 103 -0.32 1.92 0.73
N THR A 104 -1.59 1.57 0.86
CA THR A 104 -2.06 0.82 2.04
C THR A 104 -1.92 -0.68 1.79
N LYS A 105 -1.35 -1.36 2.77
CA LYS A 105 -1.29 -2.82 2.84
C LYS A 105 -2.34 -3.30 3.84
N PHE A 106 -3.36 -3.99 3.35
CA PHE A 106 -4.40 -4.62 4.15
C PHE A 106 -4.11 -6.12 4.28
N ASN A 107 -4.24 -6.67 5.47
CA ASN A 107 -4.29 -8.11 5.68
C ASN A 107 -5.74 -8.53 5.84
N TYR A 108 -6.22 -9.35 4.92
CA TYR A 108 -7.58 -9.87 4.89
C TYR A 108 -7.61 -11.34 5.31
N SER A 109 -8.54 -11.69 6.17
CA SER A 109 -8.82 -13.06 6.56
C SER A 109 -10.06 -13.59 5.83
N PRO A 110 -9.92 -14.58 4.95
CA PRO A 110 -11.07 -15.22 4.31
C PRO A 110 -12.00 -15.91 5.32
N ASN A 111 -11.46 -16.42 6.42
CA ASN A 111 -12.24 -17.13 7.44
C ASN A 111 -13.20 -16.21 8.20
N SER A 112 -12.73 -15.04 8.60
CA SER A 112 -13.56 -14.03 9.27
C SER A 112 -14.20 -13.05 8.30
N ARG A 113 -13.77 -13.01 7.04
CA ARG A 113 -14.22 -12.12 5.97
C ARG A 113 -13.98 -10.63 6.32
N THR A 114 -12.88 -10.35 7.01
CA THR A 114 -12.56 -9.01 7.52
C THR A 114 -11.10 -8.64 7.29
N ILE A 115 -10.82 -7.33 7.28
CA ILE A 115 -9.47 -6.81 7.36
C ILE A 115 -9.00 -6.93 8.82
N THR A 116 -7.94 -7.68 9.04
CA THR A 116 -7.36 -7.92 10.37
C THR A 116 -6.34 -6.87 10.78
N SER A 117 -5.68 -6.25 9.81
CA SER A 117 -4.73 -5.15 10.03
C SER A 117 -4.53 -4.31 8.78
N ALA A 118 -4.11 -3.07 8.97
CA ALA A 118 -3.70 -2.18 7.88
C ALA A 118 -2.43 -1.42 8.26
N SER A 119 -1.55 -1.19 7.30
CA SER A 119 -0.32 -0.41 7.44
C SER A 119 0.05 0.26 6.13
N ASN A 120 0.98 1.23 6.16
CA ASN A 120 1.61 1.66 4.92
C ASN A 120 2.48 0.54 4.35
N LEU A 121 2.51 0.40 3.01
CA LEU A 121 3.40 -0.55 2.35
C LEU A 121 4.86 -0.13 2.49
N PHE A 122 5.14 1.15 2.37
CA PHE A 122 6.51 1.67 2.36
C PHE A 122 6.74 2.74 3.42
N ASN A 123 7.99 2.83 3.87
CA ASN A 123 8.48 3.84 4.80
C ASN A 123 9.54 4.74 4.16
N ASP A 124 10.30 4.19 3.22
CA ASP A 124 11.41 4.86 2.54
C ASP A 124 11.24 4.82 1.03
N VAL A 125 11.65 5.91 0.37
CA VAL A 125 11.72 5.97 -1.08
C VAL A 125 13.08 6.50 -1.51
N ASN A 126 13.68 5.79 -2.46
CA ASN A 126 14.90 6.21 -3.13
C ASN A 126 14.50 7.00 -4.38
N PHE A 127 14.57 8.31 -4.31
CA PHE A 127 14.31 9.21 -5.42
C PHE A 127 15.53 9.34 -6.30
N TRP A 128 15.33 9.34 -7.60
CA TRP A 128 16.42 9.57 -8.56
C TRP A 128 16.69 11.04 -8.71
N ASN A 129 17.94 11.45 -8.48
CA ASN A 129 18.38 12.80 -8.72
C ASN A 129 19.02 12.88 -10.12
N TYR A 130 18.33 13.50 -11.06
CA TYR A 130 18.77 13.64 -12.45
C TYR A 130 20.05 14.48 -12.58
N ASN A 131 20.32 15.40 -11.65
CA ASN A 131 21.52 16.26 -11.69
C ASN A 131 22.80 15.48 -11.31
N THR A 132 22.68 14.51 -10.41
CA THR A 132 23.82 13.74 -9.91
C THR A 132 23.89 12.33 -10.50
N GLY A 133 22.83 11.85 -11.15
CA GLY A 133 22.74 10.50 -11.67
C GLY A 133 22.76 9.43 -10.56
N ALA A 134 22.20 9.73 -9.39
CA ALA A 134 22.21 8.84 -8.22
C ALA A 134 20.90 8.86 -7.46
N TYR A 135 20.61 7.77 -6.74
CA TYR A 135 19.49 7.73 -5.80
C TYR A 135 19.80 8.51 -4.52
N GLN A 136 18.79 9.19 -4.02
CA GLN A 136 18.81 9.88 -2.74
C GLN A 136 17.54 9.58 -1.95
N LYS A 137 17.67 9.33 -0.65
CA LYS A 137 16.54 9.23 0.26
C LYS A 137 16.11 10.61 0.72
N THR A 138 14.81 10.78 0.95
CA THR A 138 14.29 11.96 1.61
C THR A 138 14.83 12.06 3.03
N PRO A 139 15.33 13.21 3.48
CA PRO A 139 15.63 13.44 4.88
C PRO A 139 14.36 13.26 5.73
N ILE A 140 14.47 12.57 6.87
CA ILE A 140 13.36 12.44 7.81
C ILE A 140 12.87 13.84 8.22
N GLY A 141 11.56 14.09 8.06
CA GLY A 141 10.98 15.41 8.32
C GLY A 141 11.28 16.48 7.27
N GLY A 142 11.87 16.10 6.14
CA GLY A 142 12.11 17.03 5.03
C GLY A 142 10.79 17.52 4.41
N GLU A 143 10.70 18.80 4.13
CA GLU A 143 9.56 19.36 3.41
C GLU A 143 9.50 18.83 1.97
N PRO A 144 8.31 18.54 1.44
CA PRO A 144 8.16 18.08 0.08
C PRO A 144 8.59 19.15 -0.92
N LYS A 145 9.22 18.72 -1.99
CA LYS A 145 9.54 19.59 -3.13
C LYS A 145 8.97 18.95 -4.38
N ASN A 146 8.30 19.75 -5.18
CA ASN A 146 7.88 19.30 -6.50
C ASN A 146 9.13 18.93 -7.32
N ASN A 147 9.07 17.74 -7.93
CA ASN A 147 10.10 17.34 -8.87
C ASN A 147 9.94 18.14 -10.17
N SER A 148 11.06 18.55 -10.74
CA SER A 148 11.12 19.03 -12.12
C SER A 148 12.41 18.53 -12.74
N LYS A 149 12.52 18.62 -14.06
CA LYS A 149 13.78 18.30 -14.77
C LYS A 149 14.99 19.10 -14.25
N ASP A 150 14.74 20.24 -13.63
CA ASP A 150 15.75 21.20 -13.17
C ASP A 150 15.95 21.15 -11.65
N SER A 151 15.16 20.39 -10.92
CA SER A 151 15.25 20.29 -9.46
C SER A 151 14.94 18.90 -8.93
N PHE A 152 15.70 18.48 -7.94
CA PHE A 152 15.41 17.27 -7.19
C PHE A 152 14.22 17.50 -6.26
N GLY A 153 13.16 16.71 -6.45
CA GLY A 153 11.96 16.73 -5.63
C GLY A 153 11.77 15.43 -4.88
N TRP A 154 11.35 15.51 -3.64
CA TRP A 154 10.87 14.37 -2.85
C TRP A 154 9.44 14.63 -2.39
N GLY A 155 8.71 13.62 -2.24
CA GLY A 155 7.27 13.66 -2.11
C GLY A 155 6.66 13.01 -3.34
N ILE A 156 5.46 12.48 -3.18
CA ILE A 156 4.78 11.72 -4.23
C ILE A 156 3.38 12.30 -4.35
N SER A 157 2.94 12.55 -5.58
CA SER A 157 1.61 13.08 -5.83
C SER A 157 0.78 12.08 -6.60
N ARG A 158 -0.50 11.93 -6.22
CA ARG A 158 -1.53 11.20 -6.94
C ARG A 158 -1.04 9.90 -7.64
N PHE A 159 -0.89 8.83 -6.89
CA PHE A 159 -0.74 7.52 -7.51
C PHE A 159 -2.05 7.13 -8.19
N CYS A 160 -1.98 6.82 -9.48
CA CYS A 160 -3.08 6.26 -10.23
C CYS A 160 -3.05 4.73 -10.20
N SER A 161 -3.38 4.06 -11.26
CA SER A 161 -3.43 2.60 -11.31
C SER A 161 -2.10 1.92 -11.01
N ALA A 162 -2.13 0.63 -10.73
CA ALA A 162 -0.93 -0.10 -10.31
C ALA A 162 -0.94 -1.56 -10.75
N THR A 163 0.23 -2.17 -10.77
CA THR A 163 0.41 -3.58 -11.06
C THR A 163 1.20 -4.29 -9.97
N PHE A 164 0.66 -5.36 -9.41
CA PHE A 164 1.40 -6.29 -8.58
C PHE A 164 2.07 -7.35 -9.44
N SER A 165 3.38 -7.47 -9.32
CA SER A 165 4.21 -8.47 -9.98
C SER A 165 4.75 -9.44 -8.93
N PRO A 166 4.42 -10.74 -9.01
CA PRO A 166 4.88 -11.73 -8.03
C PRO A 166 6.41 -11.93 -8.09
N ALA A 167 6.94 -12.55 -7.04
CA ALA A 167 8.35 -12.98 -7.00
C ALA A 167 8.70 -13.81 -8.25
N GLY A 168 9.92 -13.64 -8.74
CA GLY A 168 10.39 -14.30 -9.96
C GLY A 168 10.07 -13.56 -11.26
N THR A 169 9.26 -12.49 -11.23
CA THR A 169 8.91 -11.71 -12.45
C THR A 169 10.13 -11.01 -13.06
N PHE A 170 11.06 -10.54 -12.24
CA PHE A 170 12.17 -9.67 -12.63
C PHE A 170 13.52 -10.37 -12.60
N ILE A 171 13.56 -11.69 -12.49
CA ILE A 171 14.81 -12.45 -12.49
C ILE A 171 14.93 -13.30 -13.75
N TYR A 172 16.09 -13.27 -14.36
CA TYR A 172 16.41 -14.08 -15.53
C TYR A 172 17.84 -14.63 -15.39
N ASN A 173 18.00 -15.98 -15.47
CA ASN A 173 19.29 -16.67 -15.32
C ASN A 173 20.06 -16.25 -14.05
N GLY A 174 19.34 -16.03 -12.93
CA GLY A 174 19.94 -15.63 -11.66
C GLY A 174 20.33 -14.14 -11.57
N VAL A 175 20.02 -13.34 -12.56
CA VAL A 175 20.29 -11.89 -12.59
C VAL A 175 18.98 -11.13 -12.52
N GLY A 176 18.92 -10.08 -11.69
CA GLY A 176 17.75 -9.23 -11.48
C GLY A 176 17.22 -9.29 -10.06
N TYR A 177 15.99 -8.81 -9.85
CA TYR A 177 15.32 -8.82 -8.57
C TYR A 177 14.37 -10.01 -8.47
N ASP A 178 14.53 -10.84 -7.47
CA ASP A 178 13.76 -12.08 -7.28
C ASP A 178 12.48 -11.91 -6.47
N GLY A 179 12.33 -10.78 -5.75
CA GLY A 179 11.16 -10.46 -4.93
C GLY A 179 9.96 -9.97 -5.73
N ALA A 180 8.83 -9.83 -5.05
CA ALA A 180 7.63 -9.22 -5.60
C ALA A 180 7.75 -7.69 -5.60
N LEU A 181 7.18 -7.04 -6.62
CA LEU A 181 7.10 -5.58 -6.72
C LEU A 181 5.67 -5.12 -6.99
N PHE A 182 5.35 -3.96 -6.45
CA PHE A 182 4.15 -3.20 -6.79
C PHE A 182 4.60 -1.96 -7.56
N THR A 183 4.21 -1.84 -8.81
CA THR A 183 4.57 -0.73 -9.70
C THR A 183 3.40 0.19 -9.90
N THR A 184 3.64 1.49 -9.85
CA THR A 184 2.64 2.54 -10.03
C THR A 184 3.34 3.82 -10.48
N GLY A 185 2.59 4.83 -10.87
CA GLY A 185 3.11 6.13 -11.23
C GLY A 185 2.29 7.28 -10.70
N GLU A 186 2.89 8.46 -10.71
CA GLU A 186 2.19 9.72 -10.46
C GLU A 186 1.37 10.10 -11.70
N GLU A 187 0.21 10.73 -11.48
CA GLU A 187 -0.70 11.21 -12.52
C GLU A 187 -0.98 12.71 -12.31
N VAL A 188 0.01 13.54 -12.57
CA VAL A 188 -0.08 15.01 -12.35
C VAL A 188 0.55 15.83 -13.48
N GLY A 189 0.73 15.25 -14.66
CA GLY A 189 1.31 15.89 -15.84
C GLY A 189 2.70 15.37 -16.21
N ASP A 190 3.37 16.03 -17.13
CA ASP A 190 4.58 15.57 -17.83
C ASP A 190 5.81 15.33 -16.93
N ASN A 191 5.82 15.88 -15.73
CA ASN A 191 6.90 15.67 -14.77
C ASN A 191 6.62 14.54 -13.78
N SER A 192 5.57 13.78 -13.97
CA SER A 192 5.21 12.65 -13.14
C SER A 192 6.21 11.50 -13.29
N ARG A 193 6.36 10.72 -12.23
CA ARG A 193 7.41 9.70 -12.11
C ARG A 193 6.80 8.33 -11.88
N GLY A 194 7.45 7.32 -12.45
CA GLY A 194 7.15 5.91 -12.15
C GLY A 194 7.91 5.41 -10.93
N PHE A 195 7.31 4.48 -10.19
CA PHE A 195 7.85 3.88 -8.97
C PHE A 195 7.65 2.38 -8.93
N ALA A 196 8.56 1.70 -8.20
CA ALA A 196 8.40 0.32 -7.78
C ALA A 196 8.59 0.23 -6.27
N PHE A 197 7.77 -0.59 -5.61
CA PHE A 197 7.80 -0.82 -4.17
C PHE A 197 7.96 -2.31 -3.89
N ASP A 198 8.85 -2.66 -2.97
CA ASP A 198 8.97 -4.03 -2.48
C ASP A 198 7.97 -4.32 -1.34
N MET A 199 7.90 -5.57 -0.94
CA MET A 199 7.00 -5.98 0.15
C MET A 199 7.62 -5.74 1.55
N PHE A 200 8.85 -5.17 1.61
CA PHE A 200 9.62 -4.93 2.83
C PHE A 200 9.64 -3.45 3.27
N GLY A 201 8.99 -2.58 2.53
CA GLY A 201 8.84 -1.17 2.92
C GLY A 201 9.72 -0.19 2.16
N ASN A 202 10.41 -0.61 1.12
CA ASN A 202 11.26 0.24 0.31
C ASN A 202 10.60 0.58 -1.02
N GLY A 203 10.86 1.80 -1.51
CA GLY A 203 10.43 2.25 -2.82
C GLY A 203 11.60 2.82 -3.64
N TRP A 204 11.47 2.74 -4.95
CA TRP A 204 12.42 3.32 -5.90
C TRP A 204 11.67 4.02 -7.02
N GLN A 205 12.08 5.26 -7.29
CA GLN A 205 11.74 5.91 -8.54
C GLN A 205 12.39 5.15 -9.69
N LEU A 206 11.69 5.02 -10.80
CA LEU A 206 12.14 4.30 -12.00
C LEU A 206 12.55 5.31 -13.09
N PRO A 207 13.76 5.85 -13.10
CA PRO A 207 14.14 6.93 -14.03
C PRO A 207 14.14 6.49 -15.50
N ARG A 208 14.27 5.19 -15.78
CA ARG A 208 14.31 4.65 -17.15
C ARG A 208 12.95 4.48 -17.80
N VAL A 209 11.86 4.61 -17.05
CA VAL A 209 10.51 4.61 -17.64
C VAL A 209 10.10 5.99 -18.18
N GLY A 210 10.97 6.99 -17.98
CA GLY A 210 10.69 8.36 -18.39
C GLY A 210 9.83 9.12 -17.37
N MET A 211 9.27 10.23 -17.82
CA MET A 211 8.36 11.09 -17.06
C MET A 211 7.15 11.36 -17.94
N LEU A 212 5.99 10.97 -17.46
CA LEU A 212 4.68 11.18 -18.13
C LEU A 212 3.59 11.07 -17.06
N SER A 213 2.37 11.52 -17.37
CA SER A 213 1.21 11.34 -16.50
C SER A 213 0.81 9.86 -16.53
N PHE A 214 1.33 9.07 -15.56
CA PHE A 214 1.16 7.62 -15.59
C PHE A 214 -0.25 7.20 -15.18
N GLU A 215 -0.98 6.55 -16.08
CA GLU A 215 -2.14 5.75 -15.71
C GLU A 215 -1.67 4.44 -15.04
N ASN A 216 -0.76 3.70 -15.68
CA ASN A 216 -0.24 2.44 -15.12
C ASN A 216 1.18 2.14 -15.63
N ILE A 217 1.88 1.28 -14.89
CA ILE A 217 3.14 0.65 -15.30
C ILE A 217 2.97 -0.86 -15.16
N VAL A 218 2.88 -1.56 -16.30
CA VAL A 218 2.58 -2.98 -16.39
C VAL A 218 3.82 -3.75 -16.87
N PRO A 219 4.64 -4.31 -15.97
CA PRO A 219 5.74 -5.17 -16.37
C PRO A 219 5.23 -6.47 -17.01
N THR A 220 5.94 -6.95 -18.03
CA THR A 220 5.64 -8.25 -18.63
C THR A 220 5.94 -9.37 -17.64
N ARG A 221 5.05 -10.36 -17.57
CA ARG A 221 5.21 -11.50 -16.64
C ARG A 221 6.23 -12.55 -17.10
N LYS A 222 6.72 -12.44 -18.33
CA LYS A 222 7.70 -13.38 -18.87
C LYS A 222 9.11 -12.83 -18.61
N PRO A 223 9.90 -13.46 -17.75
CA PRO A 223 11.29 -13.07 -17.52
C PRO A 223 12.12 -13.16 -18.79
N GLY A 224 13.06 -12.25 -18.96
CA GLY A 224 13.99 -12.20 -20.08
C GLY A 224 15.23 -11.40 -19.69
N PRO A 225 16.22 -11.28 -20.61
CA PRO A 225 17.43 -10.53 -20.33
C PRO A 225 17.18 -9.04 -20.09
N ASN A 226 16.00 -8.55 -20.51
CA ASN A 226 15.53 -7.21 -20.28
C ASN A 226 14.15 -7.26 -19.63
N THR A 227 13.89 -6.38 -18.67
CA THR A 227 12.54 -6.12 -18.18
C THR A 227 11.84 -5.22 -19.19
N VAL A 228 10.71 -5.68 -19.69
CA VAL A 228 9.83 -4.88 -20.56
C VAL A 228 8.61 -4.46 -19.75
N ALA A 229 8.25 -3.19 -19.78
CA ALA A 229 7.04 -2.67 -19.19
C ALA A 229 6.25 -1.88 -20.22
N LEU A 230 4.93 -2.03 -20.19
CA LEU A 230 3.98 -1.18 -20.92
C LEU A 230 3.54 -0.08 -19.97
N MET A 231 3.50 1.14 -20.47
CA MET A 231 3.06 2.31 -19.71
C MET A 231 1.92 2.96 -20.46
N ASN A 232 0.89 3.30 -19.70
CA ASN A 232 -0.24 4.08 -20.21
C ASN A 232 -0.12 5.49 -19.65
N GLU A 233 -0.43 6.46 -20.48
CA GLU A 233 -0.53 7.86 -20.10
C GLU A 233 -2.00 8.24 -20.00
N ASP A 234 -2.36 9.01 -18.96
CA ASP A 234 -3.61 9.75 -18.86
C ASP A 234 -3.30 11.26 -18.79
N GLY A 235 -2.79 11.76 -19.89
CA GLY A 235 -2.54 13.17 -20.13
C GLY A 235 -3.74 13.86 -20.78
N SER A 236 -3.70 15.18 -20.87
CA SER A 236 -4.68 15.91 -21.66
C SER A 236 -4.43 15.68 -23.15
N ALA A 237 -5.49 15.76 -23.96
CA ALA A 237 -5.40 15.64 -25.41
C ALA A 237 -4.52 16.73 -26.09
N THR A 238 -3.99 17.68 -25.32
CA THR A 238 -3.08 18.73 -25.76
C THR A 238 -1.61 18.36 -25.53
N ASP A 239 -1.31 17.23 -24.91
CA ASP A 239 0.04 16.78 -24.54
C ASP A 239 0.68 15.88 -25.61
N SER A 240 0.19 15.93 -26.86
CA SER A 240 0.67 15.13 -28.00
C SER A 240 1.69 15.89 -28.86
#